data_eae016eb2ab8ff8e909fc40cdb5cda80
#
_entry.id   eae016eb2ab8ff8e909fc40cdb5cda80
#
_cell.length_a   1.000
_cell.length_b   1.000
_cell.length_c   1.000
_cell.angle_alpha   90.00
_cell.angle_beta   90.00
_cell.angle_gamma   90.00
#
_symmetry.space_group_name_H-M   'P 1'
#
loop_
_entity.id
_entity.type
_entity.pdbx_description
1 polymer ?
#
loop_
_entity_poly.entity_id
_entity_poly.type
_entity_poly.pdbx_seq_one_letter_code
_entity_poly.pdbx_strand_id
1 'polypeptide(L)'
;MAKNRTICIDFDGVLHDYSKGFQGENVFGDMITGADAATKVLKKNGNTIIIYTTRPVTDELKAWLKEKNISYDYINENPDQPKGAEGCKLIADIYIDDRSIRFSGDWDEWFLRTIGEFRSWQESNIDPQKKLDVAYKEGDVWRRGQEKRIRSGKVISDVVGRPD
;
A
#
# COMPACT_ATOMS: atom_id res chain seq x y z
N MET A 1 -2.99 -3.23 23.53
CA MET A 1 -1.87 -3.72 22.69
C MET A 1 -2.29 -3.62 21.24
N ALA A 2 -1.43 -3.14 20.35
CA ALA A 2 -1.76 -3.15 18.92
C ALA A 2 -1.97 -4.60 18.48
N LYS A 3 -3.04 -4.87 17.71
CA LYS A 3 -3.30 -6.19 17.13
C LYS A 3 -2.19 -6.52 16.15
N ASN A 4 -1.57 -7.70 16.28
CA ASN A 4 -0.65 -8.23 15.28
C ASN A 4 -1.39 -8.31 13.94
N ARG A 5 -0.79 -7.78 12.90
CA ARG A 5 -1.38 -7.71 11.55
C ARG A 5 -0.50 -8.40 10.54
N THR A 6 -1.12 -8.96 9.53
CA THR A 6 -0.43 -9.39 8.32
C THR A 6 -0.41 -8.23 7.34
N ILE A 7 0.79 -7.84 6.89
CA ILE A 7 1.03 -6.69 6.02
C ILE A 7 1.73 -7.19 4.76
N CYS A 8 1.06 -7.08 3.62
CA CYS A 8 1.65 -7.29 2.31
C CYS A 8 2.29 -5.98 1.82
N ILE A 9 3.54 -6.02 1.43
CA ILE A 9 4.30 -4.87 0.95
C ILE A 9 4.79 -5.18 -0.47
N ASP A 10 4.38 -4.35 -1.46
CA ASP A 10 4.90 -4.47 -2.81
C ASP A 10 6.40 -4.17 -2.86
N PHE A 11 7.07 -4.70 -3.85
CA PHE A 11 8.50 -4.55 -4.05
C PHE A 11 8.83 -3.38 -4.98
N ASP A 12 8.26 -3.41 -6.19
CA ASP A 12 8.52 -2.43 -7.25
C ASP A 12 7.84 -1.09 -6.93
N GLY A 13 8.61 -0.05 -6.70
CA GLY A 13 8.06 1.28 -6.39
C GLY A 13 7.70 1.51 -4.91
N VAL A 14 7.85 0.49 -4.06
CA VAL A 14 7.58 0.60 -2.62
C VAL A 14 8.84 0.32 -1.80
N LEU A 15 9.59 -0.74 -2.09
CA LEU A 15 10.84 -1.05 -1.42
C LEU A 15 12.06 -0.61 -2.20
N HIS A 16 12.02 -0.72 -3.53
CA HIS A 16 13.07 -0.23 -4.40
C HIS A 16 12.55 0.79 -5.41
N ASP A 17 13.44 1.67 -5.86
CA ASP A 17 13.13 2.66 -6.90
C ASP A 17 12.83 1.99 -8.24
N TYR A 18 11.62 2.22 -8.75
CA TYR A 18 11.11 1.69 -10.00
C TYR A 18 10.86 2.80 -11.04
N SER A 19 11.46 3.98 -10.85
CA SER A 19 11.27 5.16 -11.72
C SER A 19 11.69 4.91 -13.18
N LYS A 20 12.60 3.93 -13.40
CA LYS A 20 13.05 3.51 -14.73
C LYS A 20 12.20 2.37 -15.33
N GLY A 21 11.15 1.91 -14.63
CA GLY A 21 10.37 0.75 -15.01
C GLY A 21 11.15 -0.56 -14.90
N PHE A 22 10.63 -1.62 -15.51
CA PHE A 22 11.25 -2.94 -15.52
C PHE A 22 12.50 -2.96 -16.39
N GLN A 23 13.66 -3.19 -15.80
CA GLN A 23 14.96 -3.26 -16.47
C GLN A 23 15.49 -4.68 -16.61
N GLY A 24 14.76 -5.67 -16.12
CA GLY A 24 15.13 -7.09 -16.10
C GLY A 24 14.79 -7.77 -14.79
N GLU A 25 14.72 -9.10 -14.81
CA GLU A 25 14.26 -9.91 -13.69
C GLU A 25 15.04 -9.65 -12.40
N ASN A 26 16.37 -9.58 -12.50
CA ASN A 26 17.30 -9.41 -11.38
C ASN A 26 17.99 -8.03 -11.38
N VAL A 27 17.36 -7.04 -12.05
CA VAL A 27 17.85 -5.66 -12.05
C VAL A 27 16.98 -4.85 -11.08
N PHE A 28 17.61 -4.35 -10.03
CA PHE A 28 16.94 -3.60 -8.97
C PHE A 28 17.51 -2.19 -8.86
N GLY A 29 16.65 -1.21 -8.60
CA GLY A 29 17.04 0.15 -8.29
C GLY A 29 17.54 0.32 -6.86
N ASP A 30 17.77 1.56 -6.46
CA ASP A 30 18.14 1.89 -5.09
C ASP A 30 16.97 1.62 -4.15
N MET A 31 17.27 1.37 -2.87
CA MET A 31 16.24 1.23 -1.86
C MET A 31 15.50 2.56 -1.64
N ILE A 32 14.18 2.51 -1.54
CA ILE A 32 13.37 3.65 -1.14
C ILE A 32 13.76 4.06 0.30
N THR A 33 14.06 5.34 0.48
CA THR A 33 14.56 5.87 1.75
C THR A 33 13.64 5.50 2.92
N GLY A 34 14.22 4.85 3.94
CA GLY A 34 13.54 4.48 5.16
C GLY A 34 12.80 3.14 5.12
N ALA A 35 12.82 2.40 4.01
CA ALA A 35 12.16 1.10 3.90
C ALA A 35 12.71 0.08 4.91
N ASP A 36 14.04 0.07 5.12
CA ASP A 36 14.72 -0.76 6.11
C ASP A 36 14.27 -0.46 7.55
N ALA A 37 14.27 0.81 7.92
CA ALA A 37 13.85 1.24 9.25
C ALA A 37 12.36 0.97 9.49
N ALA A 38 11.51 1.26 8.51
CA ALA A 38 10.07 1.05 8.59
C ALA A 38 9.72 -0.43 8.75
N THR A 39 10.27 -1.31 7.91
CA THR A 39 10.01 -2.76 7.98
C THR A 39 10.48 -3.34 9.31
N LYS A 40 11.63 -2.89 9.82
CA LYS A 40 12.15 -3.28 11.14
C LYS A 40 11.21 -2.88 12.29
N VAL A 41 10.68 -1.66 12.26
CA VAL A 41 9.70 -1.18 13.25
C VAL A 41 8.42 -1.99 13.17
N LEU A 42 7.90 -2.25 11.97
CA LEU A 42 6.70 -3.07 11.78
C LEU A 42 6.90 -4.48 12.34
N LYS A 43 8.04 -5.11 12.10
CA LYS A 43 8.40 -6.42 12.67
C LYS A 43 8.48 -6.38 14.20
N LYS A 44 9.16 -5.37 14.76
CA LYS A 44 9.28 -5.19 16.22
C LYS A 44 7.92 -5.05 16.89
N ASN A 45 6.95 -4.48 16.20
CA ASN A 45 5.57 -4.33 16.69
C ASN A 45 4.73 -5.62 16.57
N GLY A 46 5.35 -6.76 16.19
CA GLY A 46 4.69 -8.07 16.15
C GLY A 46 3.87 -8.34 14.89
N ASN A 47 4.05 -7.54 13.83
CA ASN A 47 3.37 -7.81 12.57
C ASN A 47 4.08 -8.88 11.76
N THR A 48 3.31 -9.65 10.98
CA THR A 48 3.81 -10.52 9.92
C THR A 48 3.97 -9.69 8.65
N ILE A 49 5.16 -9.69 8.07
CA ILE A 49 5.49 -8.92 6.86
C ILE A 49 5.69 -9.88 5.70
N ILE A 50 4.93 -9.67 4.65
CA ILE A 50 5.02 -10.44 3.40
C ILE A 50 5.43 -9.49 2.28
N ILE A 51 6.55 -9.77 1.62
CA ILE A 51 6.88 -9.11 0.36
C ILE A 51 5.96 -9.70 -0.71
N TYR A 52 5.15 -8.86 -1.33
CA TYR A 52 4.13 -9.27 -2.29
C TYR A 52 4.41 -8.66 -3.65
N THR A 53 5.03 -9.42 -4.53
CA THR A 53 5.56 -8.93 -5.80
C THR A 53 5.21 -9.85 -6.97
N THR A 54 5.11 -9.28 -8.17
CA THR A 54 4.97 -10.05 -9.42
C THR A 54 6.30 -10.60 -9.93
N ARG A 55 7.43 -10.22 -9.30
CA ARG A 55 8.75 -10.74 -9.67
C ARG A 55 8.90 -12.19 -9.24
N PRO A 56 9.65 -12.99 -10.01
CA PRO A 56 10.06 -14.32 -9.55
C PRO A 56 10.91 -14.21 -8.27
N VAL A 57 10.73 -15.17 -7.38
CA VAL A 57 11.45 -15.23 -6.09
C VAL A 57 12.81 -15.86 -6.29
N THR A 58 13.75 -15.08 -6.82
CA THR A 58 15.12 -15.50 -7.12
C THR A 58 16.05 -15.33 -5.91
N ASP A 59 17.23 -15.93 -5.98
CA ASP A 59 18.26 -15.74 -4.94
C ASP A 59 18.81 -14.31 -4.95
N GLU A 60 18.82 -13.65 -6.12
CA GLU A 60 19.23 -12.26 -6.27
C GLU A 60 18.23 -11.31 -5.59
N LEU A 61 16.91 -11.56 -5.70
CA LEU A 61 15.90 -10.79 -4.97
C LEU A 61 16.11 -10.94 -3.45
N LYS A 62 16.31 -12.17 -2.97
CA LYS A 62 16.58 -12.43 -1.54
C LYS A 62 17.88 -11.78 -1.09
N ALA A 63 18.93 -11.83 -1.92
CA ALA A 63 20.20 -11.18 -1.63
C ALA A 63 20.07 -9.66 -1.53
N TRP A 64 19.30 -9.03 -2.44
CA TRP A 64 19.02 -7.60 -2.40
C TRP A 64 18.26 -7.21 -1.12
N LEU A 65 17.20 -7.94 -0.77
CA LEU A 65 16.42 -7.69 0.46
C LEU A 65 17.30 -7.79 1.71
N LYS A 66 18.19 -8.77 1.74
CA LYS A 66 19.16 -8.96 2.84
C LYS A 66 20.20 -7.86 2.89
N GLU A 67 20.80 -7.48 1.76
CA GLU A 67 21.78 -6.40 1.64
C GLU A 67 21.19 -5.06 2.12
N LYS A 68 19.94 -4.77 1.73
CA LYS A 68 19.23 -3.56 2.12
C LYS A 68 18.60 -3.63 3.51
N ASN A 69 18.83 -4.70 4.28
CA ASN A 69 18.30 -4.92 5.63
C ASN A 69 16.77 -4.82 5.72
N ILE A 70 16.06 -5.21 4.66
CA ILE A 70 14.60 -5.27 4.69
C ILE A 70 14.16 -6.41 5.61
N SER A 71 13.33 -6.11 6.59
CA SER A 71 12.81 -7.09 7.55
C SER A 71 11.47 -7.64 7.06
N TYR A 72 11.40 -8.93 6.79
CA TYR A 72 10.20 -9.63 6.33
C TYR A 72 10.17 -11.06 6.86
N ASP A 73 9.02 -11.72 6.72
CA ASP A 73 8.84 -13.14 7.07
C ASP A 73 8.77 -14.03 5.84
N TYR A 74 7.99 -13.60 4.84
CA TYR A 74 7.68 -14.41 3.66
C TYR A 74 7.74 -13.57 2.39
N ILE A 75 7.82 -14.24 1.23
CA ILE A 75 7.75 -13.63 -0.09
C ILE A 75 6.70 -14.40 -0.89
N ASN A 76 5.64 -13.72 -1.33
CA ASN A 76 4.55 -14.28 -2.13
C ASN A 76 3.84 -15.51 -1.51
N GLU A 77 3.96 -15.68 -0.21
CA GLU A 77 3.28 -16.77 0.51
C GLU A 77 2.76 -16.27 1.87
N ASN A 78 1.64 -16.84 2.31
CA ASN A 78 1.10 -16.64 3.65
C ASN A 78 0.78 -18.02 4.25
N PRO A 79 1.62 -18.57 5.16
CA PRO A 79 1.38 -19.87 5.78
C PRO A 79 0.08 -19.95 6.58
N ASP A 80 -0.40 -18.81 7.06
CA ASP A 80 -1.66 -18.71 7.82
C ASP A 80 -2.88 -18.47 6.90
N GLN A 81 -2.72 -18.65 5.57
CA GLN A 81 -3.83 -18.52 4.63
C GLN A 81 -4.93 -19.55 4.98
N PRO A 82 -6.20 -19.12 5.14
CA PRO A 82 -7.29 -20.04 5.43
C PRO A 82 -7.43 -21.13 4.36
N LYS A 83 -7.76 -22.35 4.78
CA LYS A 83 -8.10 -23.43 3.87
C LYS A 83 -9.25 -23.00 2.95
N GLY A 84 -9.11 -23.23 1.65
CA GLY A 84 -10.08 -22.83 0.63
C GLY A 84 -9.84 -21.43 0.06
N ALA A 85 -8.86 -20.68 0.55
CA ALA A 85 -8.39 -19.43 -0.05
C ALA A 85 -7.25 -19.73 -1.05
N GLU A 86 -7.56 -20.40 -2.16
CA GLU A 86 -6.57 -20.92 -3.13
C GLU A 86 -6.24 -19.92 -4.25
N GLY A 87 -6.78 -18.70 -4.17
CA GLY A 87 -6.48 -17.65 -5.14
C GLY A 87 -5.07 -17.07 -4.96
N CYS A 88 -4.54 -16.46 -6.02
CA CYS A 88 -3.21 -15.84 -6.01
C CYS A 88 -3.10 -14.64 -5.05
N LYS A 89 -4.23 -14.02 -4.65
CA LYS A 89 -4.22 -12.91 -3.73
C LYS A 89 -4.08 -13.41 -2.31
N LEU A 90 -2.97 -13.07 -1.66
CA LEU A 90 -2.75 -13.39 -0.26
C LEU A 90 -3.72 -12.61 0.64
N ILE A 91 -4.23 -13.27 1.68
CA ILE A 91 -5.05 -12.60 2.70
C ILE A 91 -4.12 -11.82 3.63
N ALA A 92 -4.36 -10.53 3.75
CA ALA A 92 -3.64 -9.62 4.65
C ALA A 92 -4.58 -8.55 5.20
N ASP A 93 -4.22 -7.99 6.37
CA ASP A 93 -4.95 -6.86 6.97
C ASP A 93 -4.65 -5.55 6.23
N ILE A 94 -3.45 -5.44 5.66
CA ILE A 94 -2.95 -4.23 4.99
C ILE A 94 -2.16 -4.62 3.74
N TYR A 95 -2.39 -3.88 2.65
CA TYR A 95 -1.56 -3.91 1.45
C TYR A 95 -0.92 -2.53 1.26
N ILE A 96 0.40 -2.49 1.11
CA ILE A 96 1.18 -1.28 0.78
C ILE A 96 1.66 -1.45 -0.64
N ASP A 97 1.20 -0.58 -1.53
CA ASP A 97 1.37 -0.73 -2.98
C ASP A 97 1.30 0.67 -3.62
N ASP A 98 2.19 0.97 -4.55
CA ASP A 98 2.27 2.27 -5.23
C ASP A 98 1.20 2.44 -6.33
N ARG A 99 0.50 1.36 -6.68
CA ARG A 99 -0.49 1.29 -7.76
C ARG A 99 -1.89 0.96 -7.26
N SER A 100 -2.15 1.12 -5.98
CA SER A 100 -3.46 0.83 -5.41
C SER A 100 -4.24 2.10 -5.04
N ILE A 101 -5.54 2.04 -5.24
CA ILE A 101 -6.49 3.06 -4.80
C ILE A 101 -7.31 2.47 -3.67
N ARG A 102 -7.43 3.21 -2.57
CA ARG A 102 -8.27 2.79 -1.45
C ARG A 102 -9.74 2.91 -1.82
N PHE A 103 -10.44 1.78 -1.86
CA PHE A 103 -11.89 1.74 -2.03
C PHE A 103 -12.60 2.14 -0.73
N SER A 104 -13.52 3.09 -0.81
CA SER A 104 -14.25 3.64 0.36
C SER A 104 -15.65 3.06 0.54
N GLY A 105 -16.07 2.12 -0.32
CA GLY A 105 -17.36 1.45 -0.23
C GLY A 105 -18.35 1.81 -1.36
N ASP A 106 -18.13 2.90 -2.08
CA ASP A 106 -19.03 3.38 -3.12
C ASP A 106 -18.34 3.46 -4.49
N TRP A 107 -19.04 3.02 -5.53
CA TRP A 107 -18.67 3.22 -6.94
C TRP A 107 -19.34 4.52 -7.46
N ASP A 108 -19.00 5.64 -6.81
CA ASP A 108 -19.54 6.94 -7.19
C ASP A 108 -18.68 7.66 -8.24
N GLU A 109 -19.15 8.80 -8.73
CA GLU A 109 -18.45 9.60 -9.73
C GLU A 109 -17.08 10.06 -9.25
N TRP A 110 -16.93 10.32 -7.96
CA TRP A 110 -15.64 10.70 -7.37
C TRP A 110 -14.62 9.56 -7.46
N PHE A 111 -15.04 8.33 -7.13
CA PHE A 111 -14.15 7.17 -7.21
C PHE A 111 -13.74 6.87 -8.67
N LEU A 112 -14.69 6.94 -9.61
CA LEU A 112 -14.39 6.77 -11.04
C LEU A 112 -13.43 7.83 -11.56
N ARG A 113 -13.59 9.07 -11.11
CA ARG A 113 -12.65 10.15 -11.42
C ARG A 113 -11.26 9.90 -10.84
N THR A 114 -11.18 9.43 -9.59
CA THR A 114 -9.92 9.06 -8.94
C THR A 114 -9.18 7.99 -9.75
N ILE A 115 -9.90 7.00 -10.29
CA ILE A 115 -9.32 5.98 -11.17
C ILE A 115 -8.76 6.63 -12.45
N GLY A 116 -9.51 7.52 -13.08
CA GLY A 116 -9.10 8.18 -14.32
C GLY A 116 -7.89 9.12 -14.17
N GLU A 117 -7.74 9.72 -13.01
CA GLU A 117 -6.67 10.67 -12.69
C GLU A 117 -5.47 10.01 -11.97
N PHE A 118 -5.57 8.72 -11.64
CA PHE A 118 -4.54 8.01 -10.89
C PHE A 118 -3.19 8.04 -11.61
N ARG A 119 -2.14 8.31 -10.85
CA ARG A 119 -0.74 8.15 -11.25
C ARG A 119 0.02 7.56 -10.06
N SER A 120 0.91 6.61 -10.32
CA SER A 120 1.83 6.17 -9.27
C SER A 120 2.73 7.34 -8.85
N TRP A 121 3.25 7.30 -7.63
CA TRP A 121 4.09 8.39 -7.13
C TRP A 121 5.38 8.58 -7.95
N GLN A 122 5.84 7.54 -8.63
CA GLN A 122 7.03 7.58 -9.48
C GLN A 122 6.75 8.16 -10.88
N GLU A 123 5.53 7.93 -11.41
CA GLU A 123 5.09 8.52 -12.67
C GLU A 123 4.78 10.01 -12.53
N SER A 124 4.35 10.40 -11.35
CA SER A 124 4.19 11.79 -11.01
C SER A 124 5.55 12.38 -10.69
N ASN A 125 6.28 12.97 -11.65
CA ASN A 125 7.43 13.87 -11.40
C ASN A 125 6.99 15.07 -10.54
N ILE A 126 6.33 14.81 -9.41
CA ILE A 126 5.77 15.84 -8.57
C ILE A 126 6.87 16.32 -7.64
N ASP A 127 7.27 17.57 -7.82
CA ASP A 127 7.93 18.41 -6.85
C ASP A 127 7.35 18.12 -5.44
N PRO A 128 8.18 17.87 -4.40
CA PRO A 128 7.71 17.60 -3.05
C PRO A 128 6.69 18.61 -2.52
N GLN A 129 6.75 19.87 -2.96
CA GLN A 129 5.78 20.90 -2.62
C GLN A 129 4.42 20.63 -3.27
N LYS A 130 4.38 20.14 -4.50
CA LYS A 130 3.13 19.74 -5.15
C LYS A 130 2.49 18.48 -4.54
N LYS A 131 3.28 17.59 -3.92
CA LYS A 131 2.72 16.44 -3.17
C LYS A 131 1.86 16.89 -2.00
N LEU A 132 2.32 17.91 -1.27
CA LEU A 132 1.54 18.53 -0.18
C LEU A 132 0.26 19.17 -0.71
N ASP A 133 0.34 19.88 -1.84
CA ASP A 133 -0.82 20.56 -2.44
C ASP A 133 -1.86 19.56 -2.97
N VAL A 134 -1.45 18.40 -3.51
CA VAL A 134 -2.36 17.32 -3.94
C VAL A 134 -3.03 16.70 -2.72
N ALA A 135 -2.27 16.34 -1.69
CA ALA A 135 -2.81 15.77 -0.45
C ALA A 135 -3.79 16.72 0.26
N TYR A 136 -3.51 18.05 0.24
CA TYR A 136 -4.41 19.07 0.77
C TYR A 136 -5.69 19.19 -0.08
N LYS A 137 -5.59 19.19 -1.42
CA LYS A 137 -6.75 19.23 -2.31
C LYS A 137 -7.61 17.97 -2.20
N GLU A 138 -7.01 16.80 -2.09
CA GLU A 138 -7.72 15.54 -1.87
C GLU A 138 -8.45 15.52 -0.51
N GLY A 139 -7.83 16.03 0.55
CA GLY A 139 -8.45 16.22 1.86
C GLY A 139 -9.62 17.21 1.81
N ASP A 140 -9.54 18.28 1.03
CA ASP A 140 -10.61 19.26 0.85
C ASP A 140 -11.77 18.75 -0.02
N VAL A 141 -11.46 17.92 -1.03
CA VAL A 141 -12.49 17.25 -1.85
C VAL A 141 -13.24 16.23 -0.99
N TRP A 142 -12.52 15.48 -0.14
CA TRP A 142 -13.13 14.55 0.80
C TRP A 142 -14.05 15.26 1.80
N ARG A 143 -13.63 16.37 2.39
CA ARG A 143 -14.44 17.19 3.29
C ARG A 143 -15.70 17.73 2.60
N ARG A 144 -15.58 18.30 1.40
CA ARG A 144 -16.72 18.81 0.62
C ARG A 144 -17.69 17.71 0.20
N GLY A 145 -17.19 16.51 -0.09
CA GLY A 145 -18.02 15.34 -0.34
C GLY A 145 -18.85 14.92 0.88
N GLN A 146 -18.25 14.93 2.07
CA GLN A 146 -18.94 14.66 3.33
C GLN A 146 -19.98 15.73 3.67
N GLU A 147 -19.67 17.02 3.49
CA GLU A 147 -20.61 18.12 3.71
C GLU A 147 -21.81 18.06 2.76
N LYS A 148 -21.62 17.65 1.50
CA LYS A 148 -22.71 17.42 0.55
C LYS A 148 -23.61 16.27 0.98
N ARG A 149 -23.05 15.16 1.48
CA ARG A 149 -23.80 14.01 1.99
C ARG A 149 -24.62 14.37 3.22
N ILE A 150 -24.07 15.16 4.14
CA ILE A 150 -24.77 15.67 5.33
C ILE A 150 -25.92 16.59 4.91
N ARG A 151 -25.72 17.50 3.96
CA ARG A 151 -26.75 18.42 3.46
C ARG A 151 -27.86 17.75 2.65
N SER A 152 -27.58 16.61 2.00
CA SER A 152 -28.57 15.86 1.23
C SER A 152 -29.42 14.89 2.06
N GLY A 153 -29.27 14.88 3.39
CA GLY A 153 -30.07 14.03 4.29
C GLY A 153 -29.76 12.53 4.20
N LYS A 154 -28.76 12.11 3.42
CA LYS A 154 -28.22 10.76 3.47
C LYS A 154 -27.27 10.63 4.67
N VAL A 155 -27.86 10.62 5.86
CA VAL A 155 -27.16 10.20 7.07
C VAL A 155 -26.90 8.72 6.92
N ILE A 156 -25.65 8.34 6.75
CA ILE A 156 -25.21 7.00 7.10
C ILE A 156 -25.18 7.00 8.63
N SER A 157 -26.31 6.61 9.25
CA SER A 157 -26.29 6.09 10.60
C SER A 157 -25.51 4.79 10.51
N ASP A 158 -24.43 4.68 11.21
CA ASP A 158 -23.59 3.51 11.43
C ASP A 158 -22.15 3.65 10.91
N VAL A 159 -21.51 4.70 11.36
CA VAL A 159 -20.08 4.58 11.59
C VAL A 159 -19.82 4.97 13.02
N VAL A 160 -19.39 3.95 13.78
CA VAL A 160 -18.75 4.05 15.09
C VAL A 160 -19.58 3.54 16.24
N GLY A 161 -19.50 2.24 16.46
CA GLY A 161 -19.21 1.75 17.79
C GLY A 161 -17.75 2.02 18.09
N ARG A 162 -17.41 3.02 18.88
CA ARG A 162 -16.19 3.00 19.67
C ARG A 162 -16.46 2.05 20.83
N PRO A 163 -15.65 1.02 21.05
CA PRO A 163 -15.62 0.37 22.34
C PRO A 163 -14.84 1.28 23.30
N ASP A 164 -15.42 1.51 24.44
CA ASP A 164 -14.78 2.05 25.65
C ASP A 164 -13.56 1.23 26.07
#